data_e654cc14e26e9653ed111cc0770f54b7
#
_entry.id   e654cc14e26e9653ed111cc0770f54b7
#
_cell.length_a   1.000
_cell.length_b   1.000
_cell.length_c   1.000
_cell.angle_alpha   90.00
_cell.angle_beta   90.00
_cell.angle_gamma   90.00
#
_symmetry.space_group_name_H-M   'P 1'
#
loop_
_entity.id
_entity.type
_entity.pdbx_description
1 polymer ?
#
loop_
_entity_poly.entity_id
_entity_poly.type
_entity_poly.pdbx_seq_one_letter_code
_entity_poly.pdbx_strand_id
1 'polypeptide(L)'
;EADRTMPRKQRHTAKRVFDRLRDECGFTGGYTIIKDYIRDLERRGQEVFVPLSHPPGHAQADFGEATVVIGGVEQKARFFVLDLPHSDGCYVRAYPAAVAEAWVDGHVHAFAFFGAVPRSIVYDNDRCLVAKILPDGTRQRATLFSAFLSHYVIRDRYARPGKGNEKGN
;
A
#
# COMPACT_ATOMS: atom_id res chain seq x y z
N GLU A 1 21.65 21.81 -0.20
CA GLU A 1 22.39 20.53 0.00
C GLU A 1 23.46 20.65 1.08
N ALA A 2 24.27 21.73 1.09
CA ALA A 2 25.34 21.93 2.09
C ALA A 2 24.84 21.92 3.55
N ASP A 3 23.63 22.39 3.81
CA ASP A 3 23.06 22.49 5.17
C ASP A 3 22.70 21.12 5.79
N ARG A 4 22.48 20.07 4.97
CA ARG A 4 22.17 18.72 5.44
C ARG A 4 23.38 17.99 6.04
N THR A 5 24.56 18.33 5.62
CA THR A 5 25.82 17.73 6.11
C THR A 5 26.32 18.37 7.39
N MET A 6 25.77 19.53 7.77
CA MET A 6 26.17 20.26 8.97
C MET A 6 25.55 19.71 10.26
N PRO A 7 26.25 19.81 11.42
CA PRO A 7 25.70 19.45 12.72
C PRO A 7 24.38 20.19 13.01
N ARG A 8 23.43 19.51 13.69
CA ARG A 8 22.06 20.00 13.92
C ARG A 8 22.00 21.43 14.49
N LYS A 9 22.97 21.83 15.31
CA LYS A 9 23.09 23.19 15.88
C LYS A 9 23.51 24.26 14.87
N GLN A 10 24.08 23.87 13.73
CA GLN A 10 24.58 24.79 12.70
C GLN A 10 23.66 24.90 11.50
N ARG A 11 22.59 24.11 11.44
CA ARG A 11 21.60 24.13 10.36
C ARG A 11 20.77 25.42 10.41
N HIS A 12 20.43 25.93 9.25
CA HIS A 12 19.57 27.11 9.15
C HIS A 12 18.17 26.78 9.66
N THR A 13 17.65 27.56 10.59
CA THR A 13 16.26 27.46 11.01
C THR A 13 15.33 28.00 9.92
N ALA A 14 14.07 27.53 9.87
CA ALA A 14 13.07 28.04 8.92
C ALA A 14 12.91 29.57 9.02
N LYS A 15 13.07 30.14 10.21
CA LYS A 15 13.06 31.60 10.45
C LYS A 15 14.22 32.27 9.73
N ARG A 16 15.43 31.76 9.85
CA ARG A 16 16.63 32.34 9.22
C ARG A 16 16.55 32.24 7.69
N VAL A 17 16.00 31.14 7.15
CA VAL A 17 15.75 31.01 5.72
C VAL A 17 14.73 32.04 5.23
N PHE A 18 13.64 32.23 5.97
CA PHE A 18 12.65 33.24 5.68
C PHE A 18 13.24 34.66 5.67
N ASP A 19 13.99 35.02 6.71
CA ASP A 19 14.60 36.37 6.82
C ASP A 19 15.57 36.63 5.64
N ARG A 20 16.40 35.65 5.30
CA ARG A 20 17.30 35.77 4.13
C ARG A 20 16.54 35.90 2.81
N LEU A 21 15.50 35.11 2.58
CA LEU A 21 14.68 35.21 1.37
C LEU A 21 14.01 36.59 1.24
N ARG A 22 13.53 37.13 2.37
CA ARG A 22 12.95 38.48 2.40
C ARG A 22 14.01 39.55 2.11
N ASP A 23 15.16 39.48 2.78
CA ASP A 23 16.17 40.56 2.79
C ASP A 23 17.08 40.50 1.54
N GLU A 24 17.41 39.28 1.04
CA GLU A 24 18.33 39.09 -0.10
C GLU A 24 17.59 38.89 -1.44
N CYS A 25 16.36 38.35 -1.43
CA CYS A 25 15.63 37.98 -2.64
C CYS A 25 14.29 38.72 -2.81
N GLY A 26 13.95 39.64 -1.91
CA GLY A 26 12.69 40.42 -1.99
C GLY A 26 11.42 39.57 -1.85
N PHE A 27 11.48 38.44 -1.14
CA PHE A 27 10.33 37.57 -0.95
C PHE A 27 9.23 38.24 -0.13
N THR A 28 8.02 38.33 -0.71
CA THR A 28 6.86 39.00 -0.12
C THR A 28 5.85 38.06 0.54
N GLY A 29 6.09 36.73 0.49
CA GLY A 29 5.21 35.73 1.11
C GLY A 29 5.35 35.65 2.62
N GLY A 30 4.38 35.01 3.28
CA GLY A 30 4.39 34.83 4.74
C GLY A 30 5.37 33.76 5.23
N TYR A 31 5.78 33.87 6.50
CA TYR A 31 6.67 32.90 7.16
C TYR A 31 6.13 31.45 7.12
N THR A 32 4.81 31.28 7.23
CA THR A 32 4.14 29.97 7.21
C THR A 32 4.44 29.20 5.94
N ILE A 33 4.46 29.88 4.77
CA ILE A 33 4.75 29.27 3.47
C ILE A 33 6.15 28.64 3.48
N ILE A 34 7.14 29.36 3.99
CA ILE A 34 8.54 28.88 4.06
C ILE A 34 8.67 27.75 5.07
N LYS A 35 8.03 27.87 6.23
CA LYS A 35 8.01 26.83 7.25
C LYS A 35 7.40 25.52 6.72
N ASP A 36 6.26 25.60 6.04
CA ASP A 36 5.57 24.43 5.49
C ASP A 36 6.37 23.83 4.34
N TYR A 37 6.97 24.63 3.48
CA TYR A 37 7.85 24.16 2.40
C TYR A 37 9.09 23.43 2.94
N ILE A 38 9.75 23.95 3.97
CA ILE A 38 10.91 23.30 4.60
C ILE A 38 10.49 21.98 5.23
N ARG A 39 9.35 21.96 5.96
CA ARG A 39 8.82 20.74 6.56
C ARG A 39 8.50 19.67 5.51
N ASP A 40 7.97 20.08 4.37
CA ASP A 40 7.66 19.19 3.25
C ASP A 40 8.93 18.66 2.56
N LEU A 41 9.94 19.50 2.40
CA LEU A 41 11.29 19.13 1.94
C LEU A 41 11.98 18.13 2.89
N GLU A 42 11.87 18.34 4.20
CA GLU A 42 12.40 17.43 5.21
C GLU A 42 11.67 16.09 5.18
N ARG A 43 10.34 16.11 5.04
CA ARG A 43 9.50 14.92 4.88
C ARG A 43 9.87 14.13 3.62
N ARG A 44 9.99 14.78 2.46
CA ARG A 44 10.43 14.15 1.20
C ARG A 44 11.88 13.64 1.28
N GLY A 45 12.73 14.31 2.01
CA GLY A 45 14.12 13.88 2.23
C GLY A 45 14.28 12.77 3.27
N GLN A 46 13.24 12.48 4.06
CA GLN A 46 13.17 11.34 5.00
C GLN A 46 12.45 10.14 4.40
N GLU A 47 11.80 10.29 3.24
CA GLU A 47 11.36 9.16 2.44
C GLU A 47 12.61 8.45 1.90
N VAL A 48 13.22 7.65 2.76
CA VAL A 48 14.18 6.64 2.31
C VAL A 48 13.34 5.65 1.52
N PHE A 49 13.56 5.62 0.21
CA PHE A 49 13.12 4.51 -0.62
C PHE A 49 13.89 3.27 -0.16
N VAL A 50 13.31 2.57 0.81
CA VAL A 50 13.75 1.23 1.14
C VAL A 50 13.13 0.35 0.07
N PRO A 51 13.92 -0.26 -0.83
CA PRO A 51 13.36 -1.23 -1.76
C PRO A 51 12.66 -2.29 -0.92
N LEU A 52 11.37 -2.47 -1.12
CA LEU A 52 10.61 -3.53 -0.49
C LEU A 52 11.16 -4.85 -1.03
N SER A 53 12.12 -5.45 -0.30
CA SER A 53 12.61 -6.78 -0.61
C SER A 53 11.53 -7.77 -0.25
N HIS A 54 10.89 -8.31 -1.27
CA HIS A 54 9.92 -9.39 -1.12
C HIS A 54 10.63 -10.74 -1.25
N PRO A 55 10.80 -11.50 -0.16
CA PRO A 55 11.40 -12.82 -0.24
C PRO A 55 10.49 -13.79 -1.03
N PRO A 56 11.07 -14.83 -1.65
CA PRO A 56 10.30 -15.82 -2.40
C PRO A 56 9.26 -16.51 -1.51
N GLY A 57 8.10 -16.84 -2.09
CA GLY A 57 6.99 -17.47 -1.39
C GLY A 57 6.06 -16.50 -0.65
N HIS A 58 6.23 -15.18 -0.87
CA HIS A 58 5.31 -14.15 -0.44
C HIS A 58 4.49 -13.62 -1.62
N ALA A 59 3.21 -13.35 -1.39
CA ALA A 59 2.29 -12.78 -2.35
C ALA A 59 1.56 -11.57 -1.77
N GLN A 60 0.92 -10.81 -2.65
CA GLN A 60 -0.05 -9.76 -2.30
C GLN A 60 -1.35 -10.08 -3.02
N ALA A 61 -2.49 -9.88 -2.36
CA ALA A 61 -3.80 -10.04 -2.96
C ALA A 61 -4.65 -8.80 -2.73
N ASP A 62 -5.38 -8.40 -3.77
CA ASP A 62 -6.25 -7.24 -3.75
C ASP A 62 -7.44 -7.39 -4.68
N PHE A 63 -8.47 -6.57 -4.48
CA PHE A 63 -9.56 -6.38 -5.42
C PHE A 63 -9.54 -4.95 -5.97
N GLY A 64 -9.48 -4.84 -7.29
CA GLY A 64 -9.62 -3.58 -8.01
C GLY A 64 -11.01 -3.43 -8.64
N GLU A 65 -11.27 -2.25 -9.18
CA GLU A 65 -12.45 -1.92 -9.97
C GLU A 65 -12.00 -1.36 -11.32
N ALA A 66 -12.62 -1.81 -12.39
CA ALA A 66 -12.43 -1.25 -13.72
C ALA A 66 -13.76 -1.08 -14.43
N THR A 67 -13.84 -0.10 -15.30
CA THR A 67 -14.93 0.03 -16.24
C THR A 67 -14.64 -0.85 -17.46
N VAL A 68 -15.58 -1.72 -17.80
CA VAL A 68 -15.47 -2.67 -18.92
C VAL A 68 -16.67 -2.54 -19.84
N VAL A 69 -16.49 -2.91 -21.10
CA VAL A 69 -17.58 -2.97 -22.09
C VAL A 69 -17.92 -4.43 -22.36
N ILE A 70 -19.12 -4.85 -21.97
CA ILE A 70 -19.61 -6.22 -22.20
C ILE A 70 -20.90 -6.13 -23.05
N GLY A 71 -20.88 -6.75 -24.23
CA GLY A 71 -22.03 -6.71 -25.14
C GLY A 71 -22.36 -5.29 -25.62
N GLY A 72 -21.38 -4.40 -25.70
CA GLY A 72 -21.57 -3.00 -26.09
C GLY A 72 -22.06 -2.07 -24.95
N VAL A 73 -22.24 -2.60 -23.74
CA VAL A 73 -22.68 -1.84 -22.55
C VAL A 73 -21.51 -1.62 -21.61
N GLU A 74 -21.29 -0.37 -21.24
CA GLU A 74 -20.30 0.02 -20.25
C GLU A 74 -20.80 -0.33 -18.84
N GLN A 75 -20.00 -1.06 -18.07
CA GLN A 75 -20.32 -1.47 -16.71
C GLN A 75 -19.07 -1.62 -15.86
N LYS A 76 -19.26 -1.56 -14.53
CA LYS A 76 -18.18 -1.79 -13.58
C LYS A 76 -17.99 -3.27 -13.34
N ALA A 77 -16.75 -3.74 -13.44
CA ALA A 77 -16.33 -5.07 -13.04
C ALA A 77 -15.34 -4.98 -11.87
N ARG A 78 -15.38 -5.98 -11.01
CA ARG A 78 -14.37 -6.20 -9.99
C ARG A 78 -13.34 -7.19 -10.51
N PHE A 79 -12.08 -6.99 -10.17
CA PHE A 79 -11.03 -7.95 -10.52
C PHE A 79 -10.18 -8.27 -9.30
N PHE A 80 -10.05 -9.56 -9.07
CA PHE A 80 -9.10 -10.12 -8.11
C PHE A 80 -7.71 -10.12 -8.73
N VAL A 81 -6.72 -9.72 -7.96
CA VAL A 81 -5.31 -9.76 -8.33
C VAL A 81 -4.54 -10.53 -7.28
N LEU A 82 -3.73 -11.50 -7.68
CA LEU A 82 -2.67 -12.09 -6.86
C LEU A 82 -1.33 -11.82 -7.52
N ASP A 83 -0.49 -11.08 -6.82
CA ASP A 83 0.83 -10.67 -7.27
C ASP A 83 1.92 -11.40 -6.49
N LEU A 84 2.99 -11.80 -7.18
CA LEU A 84 4.20 -12.39 -6.62
C LEU A 84 5.37 -11.40 -6.77
N PRO A 85 5.56 -10.45 -5.85
CA PRO A 85 6.49 -9.32 -6.02
C PRO A 85 7.96 -9.76 -6.20
N HIS A 86 8.34 -10.96 -5.79
CA HIS A 86 9.68 -11.49 -5.98
C HIS A 86 10.00 -11.85 -7.43
N SER A 87 8.99 -12.27 -8.20
CA SER A 87 9.15 -12.79 -9.56
C SER A 87 8.38 -11.99 -10.61
N ASP A 88 7.72 -10.90 -10.20
CA ASP A 88 6.81 -10.09 -11.03
C ASP A 88 5.68 -10.92 -11.68
N GLY A 89 5.34 -12.06 -11.08
CA GLY A 89 4.24 -12.92 -11.51
C GLY A 89 2.91 -12.37 -11.03
N CYS A 90 1.96 -12.15 -11.94
CA CYS A 90 0.64 -11.61 -11.60
C CYS A 90 -0.47 -12.50 -12.20
N TYR A 91 -1.48 -12.80 -11.40
CA TYR A 91 -2.72 -13.44 -11.83
C TYR A 91 -3.91 -12.52 -11.62
N VAL A 92 -4.75 -12.38 -12.62
CA VAL A 92 -5.93 -11.52 -12.58
C VAL A 92 -7.17 -12.29 -13.01
N ARG A 93 -8.29 -12.12 -12.29
CA ARG A 93 -9.59 -12.69 -12.64
C ARG A 93 -10.73 -11.71 -12.34
N ALA A 94 -11.62 -11.55 -13.30
CA ALA A 94 -12.78 -10.67 -13.14
C ALA A 94 -13.96 -11.38 -12.46
N TYR A 95 -14.70 -10.61 -11.67
CA TYR A 95 -15.88 -11.02 -10.92
C TYR A 95 -16.97 -9.95 -11.00
N PRO A 96 -18.25 -10.33 -10.92
CA PRO A 96 -19.34 -9.36 -10.83
C PRO A 96 -19.28 -8.50 -9.56
N ALA A 97 -18.79 -9.08 -8.44
CA ALA A 97 -18.69 -8.41 -7.16
C ALA A 97 -17.49 -8.94 -6.36
N ALA A 98 -16.93 -8.08 -5.48
CA ALA A 98 -15.91 -8.47 -4.50
C ALA A 98 -16.62 -9.02 -3.25
N VAL A 99 -16.91 -10.33 -3.25
CA VAL A 99 -17.53 -11.06 -2.15
C VAL A 99 -16.57 -12.13 -1.61
N ALA A 100 -16.84 -12.67 -0.43
CA ALA A 100 -15.95 -13.64 0.22
C ALA A 100 -15.68 -14.86 -0.64
N GLU A 101 -16.68 -15.33 -1.37
CA GLU A 101 -16.58 -16.46 -2.31
C GLU A 101 -15.66 -16.12 -3.49
N ALA A 102 -15.75 -14.89 -4.03
CA ALA A 102 -14.87 -14.44 -5.11
C ALA A 102 -13.40 -14.33 -4.65
N TRP A 103 -13.17 -13.95 -3.40
CA TRP A 103 -11.84 -14.01 -2.80
C TRP A 103 -11.29 -15.43 -2.79
N VAL A 104 -12.05 -16.40 -2.28
CA VAL A 104 -11.62 -17.81 -2.21
C VAL A 104 -11.41 -18.38 -3.61
N ASP A 105 -12.36 -18.20 -4.53
CA ASP A 105 -12.28 -18.69 -5.90
C ASP A 105 -11.08 -18.09 -6.66
N GLY A 106 -10.84 -16.78 -6.49
CA GLY A 106 -9.68 -16.09 -7.07
C GLY A 106 -8.36 -16.69 -6.65
N HIS A 107 -8.21 -16.98 -5.36
CA HIS A 107 -7.01 -17.64 -4.85
C HIS A 107 -6.83 -19.07 -5.38
N VAL A 108 -7.89 -19.86 -5.38
CA VAL A 108 -7.83 -21.26 -5.90
C VAL A 108 -7.34 -21.27 -7.34
N HIS A 109 -7.89 -20.39 -8.19
CA HIS A 109 -7.47 -20.29 -9.58
C HIS A 109 -6.04 -19.74 -9.74
N ALA A 110 -5.65 -18.76 -8.91
CA ALA A 110 -4.29 -18.24 -8.91
C ALA A 110 -3.26 -19.31 -8.51
N PHE A 111 -3.57 -20.12 -7.47
CA PHE A 111 -2.70 -21.21 -7.04
C PHE A 111 -2.57 -22.30 -8.12
N ALA A 112 -3.66 -22.62 -8.80
CA ALA A 112 -3.64 -23.54 -9.95
C ALA A 112 -2.80 -22.96 -11.10
N PHE A 113 -2.92 -21.67 -11.39
CA PHE A 113 -2.14 -20.99 -12.43
C PHE A 113 -0.63 -21.00 -12.13
N PHE A 114 -0.24 -20.67 -10.90
CA PHE A 114 1.17 -20.67 -10.49
C PHE A 114 1.72 -22.08 -10.18
N GLY A 115 0.85 -23.09 -10.04
CA GLY A 115 1.24 -24.44 -9.64
C GLY A 115 1.74 -24.56 -8.21
N ALA A 116 1.52 -23.52 -7.37
CA ALA A 116 2.01 -23.46 -6.00
C ALA A 116 1.15 -22.54 -5.13
N VAL A 117 1.21 -22.78 -3.81
CA VAL A 117 0.57 -21.94 -2.79
C VAL A 117 1.62 -21.09 -2.10
N PRO A 118 1.46 -19.75 -2.04
CA PRO A 118 2.36 -18.88 -1.29
C PRO A 118 2.35 -19.19 0.21
N ARG A 119 3.51 -19.05 0.86
CA ARG A 119 3.63 -19.25 2.32
C ARG A 119 2.91 -18.15 3.11
N SER A 120 2.90 -16.96 2.58
CA SER A 120 2.15 -15.85 3.17
C SER A 120 1.64 -14.90 2.10
N ILE A 121 0.49 -14.28 2.41
CA ILE A 121 -0.15 -13.32 1.52
C ILE A 121 -0.47 -12.06 2.32
N VAL A 122 -0.16 -10.90 1.74
CA VAL A 122 -0.53 -9.58 2.27
C VAL A 122 -1.89 -9.19 1.71
N TYR A 123 -2.79 -8.79 2.58
CA TYR A 123 -4.15 -8.33 2.25
C TYR A 123 -4.36 -6.90 2.70
N ASP A 124 -5.31 -6.22 2.08
CA ASP A 124 -5.92 -5.05 2.70
C ASP A 124 -6.96 -5.45 3.76
N ASN A 125 -7.41 -4.47 4.56
CA ASN A 125 -8.43 -4.71 5.60
C ASN A 125 -9.85 -4.74 4.98
N ASP A 126 -10.05 -5.54 3.92
CA ASP A 126 -11.35 -5.73 3.28
C ASP A 126 -12.33 -6.43 4.24
N ARG A 127 -13.58 -5.96 4.27
CA ARG A 127 -14.63 -6.48 5.16
C ARG A 127 -15.02 -7.93 4.83
N CYS A 128 -14.77 -8.40 3.62
CA CYS A 128 -15.00 -9.79 3.25
C CYS A 128 -13.99 -10.73 3.91
N LEU A 129 -12.81 -10.22 4.28
CA LEU A 129 -11.72 -10.99 4.90
C LEU A 129 -11.66 -10.77 6.43
N VAL A 130 -11.89 -9.53 6.87
CA VAL A 130 -11.75 -9.10 8.26
C VAL A 130 -13.10 -8.65 8.80
N ALA A 131 -13.72 -9.47 9.63
CA ALA A 131 -14.99 -9.15 10.26
C ALA A 131 -14.88 -7.99 11.27
N LYS A 132 -13.75 -7.89 11.98
CA LYS A 132 -13.49 -6.85 12.98
C LYS A 132 -11.99 -6.64 13.21
N ILE A 133 -11.59 -5.38 13.40
CA ILE A 133 -10.27 -5.01 13.92
C ILE A 133 -10.44 -4.73 15.42
N LEU A 134 -9.66 -5.42 16.26
CA LEU A 134 -9.71 -5.28 17.71
C LEU A 134 -8.83 -4.09 18.17
N PRO A 135 -9.04 -3.57 19.41
CA PRO A 135 -8.29 -2.43 19.91
C PRO A 135 -6.75 -2.65 20.00
N ASP A 136 -6.34 -3.90 20.18
CA ASP A 136 -4.92 -4.30 20.18
C ASP A 136 -4.31 -4.43 18.78
N GLY A 137 -5.09 -4.12 17.73
CA GLY A 137 -4.69 -4.22 16.33
C GLY A 137 -4.80 -5.63 15.72
N THR A 138 -5.24 -6.63 16.49
CA THR A 138 -5.52 -7.97 15.95
C THR A 138 -6.79 -7.97 15.09
N ARG A 139 -6.87 -8.91 14.14
CA ARG A 139 -8.00 -9.04 13.20
C ARG A 139 -8.80 -10.29 13.51
N GLN A 140 -10.10 -10.10 13.69
CA GLN A 140 -11.04 -11.19 13.66
C GLN A 140 -11.42 -11.47 12.22
N ARG A 141 -10.99 -12.62 11.68
CA ARG A 141 -11.25 -13.02 10.29
C ARG A 141 -12.70 -13.44 10.08
N ALA A 142 -13.20 -13.26 8.86
CA ALA A 142 -14.45 -13.88 8.44
C ALA A 142 -14.31 -15.42 8.45
N THR A 143 -15.37 -16.13 8.78
CA THR A 143 -15.36 -17.59 8.98
C THR A 143 -14.88 -18.35 7.74
N LEU A 144 -15.42 -18.02 6.56
CA LEU A 144 -15.03 -18.64 5.28
C LEU A 144 -13.54 -18.42 4.99
N PHE A 145 -13.06 -17.20 5.18
CA PHE A 145 -11.67 -16.86 4.95
C PHE A 145 -10.73 -17.54 5.94
N SER A 146 -11.13 -17.66 7.21
CA SER A 146 -10.37 -18.41 8.22
C SER A 146 -10.22 -19.90 7.85
N ALA A 147 -11.29 -20.53 7.37
CA ALA A 147 -11.27 -21.91 6.91
C ALA A 147 -10.37 -22.07 5.69
N PHE A 148 -10.44 -21.15 4.73
CA PHE A 148 -9.58 -21.11 3.55
C PHE A 148 -8.09 -21.04 3.91
N LEU A 149 -7.70 -20.09 4.77
CA LEU A 149 -6.31 -19.93 5.21
C LEU A 149 -5.79 -21.19 5.93
N SER A 150 -6.63 -21.82 6.74
CA SER A 150 -6.30 -23.07 7.45
C SER A 150 -6.13 -24.24 6.50
N HIS A 151 -6.98 -24.34 5.46
CA HIS A 151 -6.91 -25.41 4.45
C HIS A 151 -5.60 -25.37 3.66
N TYR A 152 -5.17 -24.18 3.22
CA TYR A 152 -3.95 -24.01 2.44
C TYR A 152 -2.70 -23.73 3.28
N VAL A 153 -2.84 -23.66 4.61
CA VAL A 153 -1.74 -23.36 5.56
C VAL A 153 -1.06 -22.03 5.24
N ILE A 154 -1.83 -21.02 4.86
CA ILE A 154 -1.32 -19.71 4.48
C ILE A 154 -1.25 -18.80 5.70
N ARG A 155 -0.12 -18.08 5.85
CA ARG A 155 0.02 -16.99 6.82
C ARG A 155 -0.50 -15.70 6.22
N ASP A 156 -1.60 -15.18 6.73
CA ASP A 156 -2.12 -13.87 6.37
C ASP A 156 -1.33 -12.75 7.05
N ARG A 157 -1.16 -11.67 6.31
CA ARG A 157 -0.58 -10.40 6.76
C ARG A 157 -1.51 -9.28 6.29
N TYR A 158 -1.55 -8.17 7.02
CA TYR A 158 -2.42 -7.05 6.68
C TYR A 158 -1.62 -5.77 6.61
N ALA A 159 -1.90 -4.94 5.60
CA ALA A 159 -1.38 -3.60 5.53
C ALA A 159 -1.86 -2.75 6.72
N ARG A 160 -1.03 -1.82 7.18
CA ARG A 160 -1.42 -0.93 8.29
C ARG A 160 -2.50 0.03 7.81
N PRO A 161 -3.57 0.25 8.62
CA PRO A 161 -4.59 1.23 8.27
C PRO A 161 -3.99 2.61 7.97
N GLY A 162 -4.34 3.18 6.81
CA GLY A 162 -3.91 4.54 6.42
C GLY A 162 -2.48 4.69 5.88
N LYS A 163 -1.72 3.60 5.69
CA LYS A 163 -0.39 3.63 5.03
C LYS A 163 -0.42 2.87 3.72
N GLY A 164 -0.89 3.52 2.65
CA GLY A 164 -0.93 2.96 1.30
C GLY A 164 0.44 2.55 0.73
N ASN A 165 1.54 3.07 1.29
CA ASN A 165 2.91 2.82 0.82
C ASN A 165 3.46 1.42 1.17
N GLU A 166 2.76 0.61 1.95
CA GLU A 166 3.18 -0.77 2.29
C GLU A 166 2.79 -1.79 1.21
N LYS A 167 2.06 -1.37 0.19
CA LYS A 167 1.68 -2.14 -1.01
C LYS A 167 2.38 -1.62 -2.29
N GLY A 168 3.53 -1.00 -2.16
CA GLY A 168 4.23 -0.46 -3.31
C GLY A 168 4.93 -1.55 -4.12
N ASN A 169 4.52 -1.71 -5.37
CA ASN A 169 5.36 -1.94 -6.52
C ASN A 169 5.35 -0.66 -7.31
#